data_0551ecbcb529fab956ac25cf54eb8bf5
#
_entry.id   0551ecbcb529fab956ac25cf54eb8bf5
#
_cell.length_a   1.000
_cell.length_b   1.000
_cell.length_c   1.000
_cell.angle_alpha   90.00
_cell.angle_beta   90.00
_cell.angle_gamma   90.00
#
_symmetry.space_group_name_H-M   'P 1'
#
loop_
_entity.id
_entity.type
_entity.pdbx_description
1 polymer ?
#
loop_
_entity_poly.entity_id
_entity_poly.type
_entity_poly.pdbx_seq_one_letter_code
_entity_poly.pdbx_strand_id
1 'polypeptide(L)'
;MHGEATLLRDGVIYLSFALVAVLLFRRLGLGATLGYIVAGILIGPHGFRLLGNTQSIMSLAEIGIVLLLFLIGLELQPSRLMRLKRDIFGLGLAQVVVAGLLLTAGIYVTTGFSPGAALAVGLPLALSSTAQVLPMLQDRGRLNTPFGERAFSILLFQDLSIVPLITITAALSRAPADPTAPPGWLLAVYTVAAVAGLVLAGRFILNPLFRLIGRIGARELFVVAGLFTVLAAAALMQSLHLSTALGAFVAGVMLADSPYRHELEADIEPFRSILLGLFFVGVGMMLNIDVIARNPWMVIGLAVLVVVIKTGALWAVARMFGMEGRRALALGLLLSQGGEFGFVLFAQASGAWLIRPEATSLFGAVVTLSMVSTPFLMMLVRRFNRERVEVSAGLDGPEKAGAARALVIGYGRFGQTVAQMVMAQGASVTLIDSNPRQIERTAGFGMKVYYGDGRRIDLLRRAGAEEANLIIYCTDGDWLGASVLDPVRRAFPQAAVLARVYDRRQLLALMDTGLEGIVREVWESAIIMGRAALAQLGAAPDRIAQIENEYRRRDEERLALQAASGDLHSGQEMMFHLTGPLRAEWAGDPGREEK
;
A
#
# COMPACT_ATOMS: atom_id res chain seq x y z
N MET A 1 30.23 -28.58 -13.57
CA MET A 1 30.87 -27.74 -12.53
C MET A 1 31.05 -26.26 -12.91
N HIS A 2 31.25 -25.85 -14.18
CA HIS A 2 31.31 -24.41 -14.53
C HIS A 2 29.98 -23.66 -14.50
N GLY A 3 28.84 -24.33 -14.68
CA GLY A 3 27.51 -23.71 -14.68
C GLY A 3 26.99 -23.35 -13.28
N GLU A 4 27.32 -24.12 -12.24
CA GLU A 4 26.81 -23.89 -10.87
C GLU A 4 27.52 -22.70 -10.20
N ALA A 5 28.83 -22.57 -10.40
CA ALA A 5 29.59 -21.43 -9.85
C ALA A 5 29.20 -20.08 -10.47
N THR A 6 28.74 -20.09 -11.73
CA THR A 6 28.22 -18.89 -12.38
C THR A 6 26.86 -18.48 -11.85
N LEU A 7 25.96 -19.43 -11.58
CA LEU A 7 24.61 -19.15 -11.08
C LEU A 7 24.62 -18.49 -9.68
N LEU A 8 25.47 -19.00 -8.76
CA LEU A 8 25.62 -18.41 -7.43
C LEU A 8 26.21 -16.99 -7.49
N ARG A 9 27.27 -16.81 -8.31
CA ARG A 9 27.87 -15.49 -8.51
C ARG A 9 26.85 -14.50 -9.08
N ASP A 10 26.13 -14.91 -10.11
CA ASP A 10 25.14 -14.07 -10.78
C ASP A 10 23.98 -13.72 -9.83
N GLY A 11 23.56 -14.68 -8.98
CA GLY A 11 22.58 -14.44 -7.92
C GLY A 11 23.06 -13.42 -6.88
N VAL A 12 24.32 -13.51 -6.43
CA VAL A 12 24.89 -12.55 -5.46
C VAL A 12 24.98 -11.15 -6.08
N ILE A 13 25.44 -11.03 -7.33
CA ILE A 13 25.51 -9.75 -8.04
C ILE A 13 24.10 -9.14 -8.14
N TYR A 14 23.13 -9.93 -8.61
CA TYR A 14 21.74 -9.51 -8.71
C TYR A 14 21.19 -8.98 -7.39
N LEU A 15 21.28 -9.79 -6.31
CA LEU A 15 20.73 -9.42 -5.01
C LEU A 15 21.43 -8.19 -4.42
N SER A 16 22.75 -8.05 -4.59
CA SER A 16 23.52 -6.91 -4.09
C SER A 16 23.08 -5.59 -4.74
N PHE A 17 23.04 -5.57 -6.07
CA PHE A 17 22.63 -4.37 -6.80
C PHE A 17 21.15 -4.04 -6.58
N ALA A 18 20.28 -5.06 -6.57
CA ALA A 18 18.87 -4.88 -6.27
C ALA A 18 18.66 -4.30 -4.86
N LEU A 19 19.34 -4.85 -3.84
CA LEU A 19 19.24 -4.39 -2.45
C LEU A 19 19.65 -2.93 -2.32
N VAL A 20 20.82 -2.57 -2.85
CA VAL A 20 21.36 -1.20 -2.76
C VAL A 20 20.46 -0.21 -3.50
N ALA A 21 20.08 -0.52 -4.75
CA ALA A 21 19.26 0.36 -5.55
C ALA A 21 17.85 0.52 -4.96
N VAL A 22 17.20 -0.56 -4.53
CA VAL A 22 15.87 -0.50 -3.92
C VAL A 22 15.88 0.31 -2.62
N LEU A 23 16.90 0.12 -1.75
CA LEU A 23 17.02 0.91 -0.52
C LEU A 23 17.19 2.40 -0.83
N LEU A 24 18.01 2.74 -1.81
CA LEU A 24 18.25 4.13 -2.22
C LEU A 24 16.95 4.76 -2.77
N PHE A 25 16.29 4.07 -3.71
CA PHE A 25 15.09 4.60 -4.36
C PHE A 25 13.88 4.68 -3.41
N ARG A 26 13.75 3.75 -2.45
CA ARG A 26 12.75 3.85 -1.37
C ARG A 26 13.01 5.06 -0.47
N ARG A 27 14.27 5.33 -0.09
CA ARG A 27 14.62 6.53 0.70
C ARG A 27 14.33 7.83 -0.04
N LEU A 28 14.47 7.83 -1.37
CA LEU A 28 14.14 8.97 -2.23
C LEU A 28 12.63 9.11 -2.48
N GLY A 29 11.79 8.18 -2.01
CA GLY A 29 10.34 8.17 -2.24
C GLY A 29 9.93 7.79 -3.67
N LEU A 30 10.83 7.19 -4.46
CA LEU A 30 10.62 6.83 -5.87
C LEU A 30 10.06 5.40 -6.07
N GLY A 31 9.98 4.60 -4.98
CA GLY A 31 9.46 3.24 -5.02
C GLY A 31 10.51 2.17 -5.37
N ALA A 32 10.17 0.90 -5.08
CA ALA A 32 11.06 -0.24 -5.28
C ALA A 32 11.25 -0.58 -6.76
N THR A 33 10.20 -0.48 -7.57
CA THR A 33 10.20 -0.83 -8.99
C THR A 33 11.29 -0.11 -9.79
N LEU A 34 11.42 1.21 -9.57
CA LEU A 34 12.47 2.00 -10.22
C LEU A 34 13.86 1.58 -9.76
N GLY A 35 14.01 1.21 -8.49
CA GLY A 35 15.27 0.67 -7.96
C GLY A 35 15.68 -0.61 -8.67
N TYR A 36 14.75 -1.56 -8.88
CA TYR A 36 15.02 -2.79 -9.63
C TYR A 36 15.40 -2.52 -11.09
N ILE A 37 14.70 -1.63 -11.80
CA ILE A 37 15.01 -1.28 -13.18
C ILE A 37 16.42 -0.68 -13.28
N VAL A 38 16.77 0.26 -12.40
CA VAL A 38 18.10 0.88 -12.38
C VAL A 38 19.18 -0.15 -12.03
N ALA A 39 18.94 -1.06 -11.07
CA ALA A 39 19.85 -2.17 -10.81
C ALA A 39 20.11 -2.98 -12.09
N GLY A 40 19.03 -3.32 -12.83
CA GLY A 40 19.12 -4.04 -14.10
C GLY A 40 19.93 -3.31 -15.17
N ILE A 41 19.71 -2.01 -15.31
CA ILE A 41 20.52 -1.16 -16.22
C ILE A 41 22.01 -1.25 -15.87
N LEU A 42 22.35 -1.14 -14.58
CA LEU A 42 23.74 -1.13 -14.12
C LEU A 42 24.43 -2.48 -14.34
N ILE A 43 23.78 -3.61 -14.03
CA ILE A 43 24.39 -4.94 -14.14
C ILE A 43 24.31 -5.52 -15.55
N GLY A 44 23.42 -4.97 -16.39
CA GLY A 44 23.10 -5.47 -17.73
C GLY A 44 24.15 -5.20 -18.80
N PRO A 45 23.85 -5.64 -20.06
CA PRO A 45 24.76 -5.55 -21.19
C PRO A 45 25.16 -4.11 -21.58
N HIS A 46 24.30 -3.15 -21.27
CA HIS A 46 24.51 -1.73 -21.57
C HIS A 46 25.10 -0.93 -20.38
N GLY A 47 25.25 -1.58 -19.20
CA GLY A 47 25.89 -1.00 -18.02
C GLY A 47 27.29 -1.59 -17.77
N PHE A 48 27.51 -2.11 -16.56
CA PHE A 48 28.82 -2.70 -16.16
C PHE A 48 29.08 -4.08 -16.78
N ARG A 49 28.13 -4.66 -17.52
CA ARG A 49 28.23 -5.98 -18.18
C ARG A 49 28.58 -7.12 -17.23
N LEU A 50 28.08 -7.07 -16.00
CA LEU A 50 28.35 -8.08 -14.98
C LEU A 50 27.58 -9.37 -15.24
N LEU A 51 26.36 -9.27 -15.80
CA LEU A 51 25.50 -10.39 -16.16
C LEU A 51 25.24 -10.40 -17.67
N GLY A 52 25.56 -11.52 -18.32
CA GLY A 52 25.42 -11.66 -19.78
C GLY A 52 24.16 -12.41 -20.23
N ASN A 53 23.60 -13.26 -19.37
CA ASN A 53 22.49 -14.14 -19.74
C ASN A 53 21.13 -13.56 -19.37
N THR A 54 20.70 -12.54 -20.11
CA THR A 54 19.38 -11.88 -19.93
C THR A 54 18.20 -12.83 -20.17
N GLN A 55 18.37 -13.82 -21.08
CA GLN A 55 17.30 -14.75 -21.45
C GLN A 55 16.87 -15.65 -20.28
N SER A 56 17.83 -16.23 -19.56
CA SER A 56 17.53 -17.09 -18.41
C SER A 56 16.88 -16.32 -17.26
N ILE A 57 17.31 -15.06 -17.04
CA ILE A 57 16.71 -14.18 -16.05
C ILE A 57 15.26 -13.89 -16.44
N MET A 58 14.99 -13.63 -17.72
CA MET A 58 13.68 -13.30 -18.22
C MET A 58 12.71 -14.47 -18.11
N SER A 59 13.15 -15.70 -18.42
CA SER A 59 12.32 -16.89 -18.27
C SER A 59 11.87 -17.14 -16.83
N LEU A 60 12.77 -16.91 -15.86
CA LEU A 60 12.41 -16.98 -14.44
C LEU A 60 11.46 -15.82 -14.04
N ALA A 61 11.69 -14.65 -14.60
CA ALA A 61 10.89 -13.46 -14.34
C ALA A 61 9.44 -13.59 -14.84
N GLU A 62 9.22 -14.33 -15.93
CA GLU A 62 7.88 -14.63 -16.47
C GLU A 62 7.02 -15.35 -15.43
N ILE A 63 7.60 -16.23 -14.60
CA ILE A 63 6.89 -16.87 -13.49
C ILE A 63 6.40 -15.81 -12.50
N GLY A 64 7.17 -14.75 -12.26
CA GLY A 64 6.75 -13.64 -11.41
C GLY A 64 5.51 -12.89 -11.92
N ILE A 65 5.41 -12.73 -13.24
CA ILE A 65 4.22 -12.13 -13.88
C ILE A 65 3.01 -13.06 -13.73
N VAL A 66 3.21 -14.36 -13.92
CA VAL A 66 2.17 -15.39 -13.72
C VAL A 66 1.64 -15.35 -12.28
N LEU A 67 2.52 -15.30 -11.27
CA LEU A 67 2.12 -15.17 -9.87
C LEU A 67 1.42 -13.84 -9.58
N LEU A 68 1.89 -12.75 -10.18
CA LEU A 68 1.25 -11.44 -10.04
C LEU A 68 -0.19 -11.46 -10.55
N LEU A 69 -0.42 -12.02 -11.74
CA LEU A 69 -1.76 -12.10 -12.35
C LEU A 69 -2.69 -13.03 -11.56
N PHE A 70 -2.15 -14.10 -10.98
CA PHE A 70 -2.90 -14.94 -10.05
C PHE A 70 -3.37 -14.15 -8.82
N LEU A 71 -2.49 -13.37 -8.18
CA LEU A 71 -2.86 -12.56 -7.02
C LEU A 71 -3.86 -11.46 -7.37
N ILE A 72 -3.71 -10.82 -8.52
CA ILE A 72 -4.72 -9.87 -9.03
C ILE A 72 -6.07 -10.57 -9.17
N GLY A 73 -6.10 -11.79 -9.76
CA GLY A 73 -7.30 -12.61 -9.82
C GLY A 73 -7.88 -12.90 -8.43
N LEU A 74 -7.04 -13.24 -7.46
CA LEU A 74 -7.41 -13.57 -6.08
C LEU A 74 -8.00 -12.36 -5.32
N GLU A 75 -7.56 -11.14 -5.62
CA GLU A 75 -8.08 -9.90 -5.05
C GLU A 75 -9.48 -9.53 -5.53
N LEU A 76 -9.96 -10.11 -6.63
CA LEU A 76 -11.25 -9.81 -7.25
C LEU A 76 -12.43 -10.40 -6.45
N GLN A 77 -12.69 -9.87 -5.25
CA GLN A 77 -13.89 -10.23 -4.50
C GLN A 77 -15.16 -9.76 -5.20
N PRO A 78 -16.12 -10.64 -5.52
CA PRO A 78 -17.39 -10.26 -6.12
C PRO A 78 -18.16 -9.22 -5.32
N SER A 79 -18.17 -9.31 -3.98
CA SER A 79 -18.83 -8.37 -3.08
C SER A 79 -18.25 -6.94 -3.17
N ARG A 80 -16.92 -6.80 -3.27
CA ARG A 80 -16.24 -5.52 -3.41
C ARG A 80 -16.42 -4.95 -4.81
N LEU A 81 -16.34 -5.80 -5.84
CA LEU A 81 -16.61 -5.43 -7.24
C LEU A 81 -18.04 -4.89 -7.41
N MET A 82 -19.03 -5.56 -6.83
CA MET A 82 -20.42 -5.12 -6.91
C MET A 82 -20.67 -3.78 -6.24
N ARG A 83 -20.01 -3.49 -5.12
CA ARG A 83 -20.13 -2.20 -4.41
C ARG A 83 -19.52 -1.05 -5.20
N LEU A 84 -18.38 -1.27 -5.86
CA LEU A 84 -17.63 -0.26 -6.61
C LEU A 84 -17.85 -0.36 -8.12
N LYS A 85 -18.80 -1.16 -8.61
CA LYS A 85 -19.01 -1.48 -10.03
C LYS A 85 -19.10 -0.26 -10.95
N ARG A 86 -19.71 0.84 -10.49
CA ARG A 86 -19.86 2.07 -11.28
C ARG A 86 -18.51 2.76 -11.50
N ASP A 87 -17.66 2.80 -10.49
CA ASP A 87 -16.35 3.43 -10.59
C ASP A 87 -15.35 2.51 -11.30
N ILE A 88 -15.44 1.19 -11.09
CA ILE A 88 -14.55 0.22 -11.77
C ILE A 88 -14.91 0.13 -13.25
N PHE A 89 -16.14 -0.30 -13.59
CA PHE A 89 -16.54 -0.57 -14.98
C PHE A 89 -17.04 0.67 -15.72
N GLY A 90 -17.36 1.78 -15.03
CA GLY A 90 -17.70 3.06 -15.64
C GLY A 90 -16.47 3.96 -15.77
N LEU A 91 -15.98 4.49 -14.65
CA LEU A 91 -14.86 5.43 -14.64
C LEU A 91 -13.56 4.78 -15.12
N GLY A 92 -13.24 3.55 -14.64
CA GLY A 92 -12.03 2.83 -15.03
C GLY A 92 -12.02 2.46 -16.51
N LEU A 93 -13.11 1.88 -17.04
CA LEU A 93 -13.25 1.55 -18.48
C LEU A 93 -13.14 2.81 -19.35
N ALA A 94 -13.90 3.86 -19.01
CA ALA A 94 -13.89 5.11 -19.78
C ALA A 94 -12.48 5.71 -19.82
N GLN A 95 -11.73 5.67 -18.69
CA GLN A 95 -10.36 6.16 -18.63
C GLN A 95 -9.42 5.35 -19.53
N VAL A 96 -9.44 4.01 -19.47
CA VAL A 96 -8.56 3.16 -20.29
C VAL A 96 -8.85 3.37 -21.78
N VAL A 97 -10.12 3.43 -22.17
CA VAL A 97 -10.50 3.63 -23.58
C VAL A 97 -10.12 5.03 -24.05
N VAL A 98 -10.52 6.09 -23.33
CA VAL A 98 -10.27 7.47 -23.75
C VAL A 98 -8.77 7.76 -23.76
N ALA A 99 -8.05 7.47 -22.66
CA ALA A 99 -6.62 7.72 -22.59
C ALA A 99 -5.85 6.84 -23.62
N GLY A 100 -6.23 5.56 -23.76
CA GLY A 100 -5.61 4.64 -24.70
C GLY A 100 -5.76 5.07 -26.14
N LEU A 101 -6.95 5.49 -26.55
CA LEU A 101 -7.18 5.98 -27.90
C LEU A 101 -6.46 7.31 -28.18
N LEU A 102 -6.46 8.25 -27.22
CA LEU A 102 -5.74 9.51 -27.35
C LEU A 102 -4.22 9.28 -27.44
N LEU A 103 -3.67 8.39 -26.63
CA LEU A 103 -2.26 8.01 -26.68
C LEU A 103 -1.93 7.29 -27.98
N THR A 104 -2.78 6.38 -28.43
CA THR A 104 -2.64 5.72 -29.75
C THR A 104 -2.59 6.75 -30.88
N ALA A 105 -3.52 7.71 -30.90
CA ALA A 105 -3.53 8.77 -31.89
C ALA A 105 -2.27 9.66 -31.82
N GLY A 106 -1.86 10.04 -30.62
CA GLY A 106 -0.62 10.81 -30.38
C GLY A 106 0.62 10.07 -30.91
N ILE A 107 0.75 8.79 -30.61
CA ILE A 107 1.87 7.95 -31.08
C ILE A 107 1.81 7.79 -32.59
N TYR A 108 0.64 7.51 -33.14
CA TYR A 108 0.45 7.37 -34.61
C TYR A 108 0.93 8.62 -35.34
N VAL A 109 0.55 9.81 -34.85
CA VAL A 109 0.92 11.09 -35.50
C VAL A 109 2.41 11.41 -35.31
N THR A 110 2.98 11.10 -34.12
CA THR A 110 4.36 11.54 -33.78
C THR A 110 5.44 10.57 -34.25
N THR A 111 5.12 9.27 -34.39
CA THR A 111 6.15 8.23 -34.66
C THR A 111 6.06 7.63 -36.04
N GLY A 112 4.96 7.85 -36.80
CA GLY A 112 4.72 7.21 -38.10
C GLY A 112 4.48 5.69 -38.00
N PHE A 113 4.12 5.15 -36.86
CA PHE A 113 3.80 3.74 -36.67
C PHE A 113 2.55 3.36 -37.44
N SER A 114 2.45 2.09 -37.84
CA SER A 114 1.19 1.56 -38.35
C SER A 114 0.09 1.62 -37.29
N PRO A 115 -1.20 1.68 -37.65
CA PRO A 115 -2.29 1.75 -36.65
C PRO A 115 -2.24 0.64 -35.61
N GLY A 116 -1.93 -0.60 -36.01
CA GLY A 116 -1.80 -1.74 -35.10
C GLY A 116 -0.62 -1.59 -34.14
N ALA A 117 0.53 -1.09 -34.60
CA ALA A 117 1.68 -0.82 -33.77
C ALA A 117 1.41 0.33 -32.79
N ALA A 118 0.77 1.42 -33.24
CA ALA A 118 0.39 2.54 -32.41
C ALA A 118 -0.62 2.12 -31.31
N LEU A 119 -1.57 1.24 -31.65
CA LEU A 119 -2.53 0.69 -30.69
C LEU A 119 -1.83 -0.20 -29.65
N ALA A 120 -0.91 -1.08 -30.08
CA ALA A 120 -0.14 -1.97 -29.23
C ALA A 120 0.82 -1.23 -28.26
N VAL A 121 1.10 0.05 -28.49
CA VAL A 121 1.88 0.92 -27.60
C VAL A 121 0.97 1.85 -26.80
N GLY A 122 -0.03 2.48 -27.44
CA GLY A 122 -0.86 3.50 -26.82
C GLY A 122 -1.79 2.96 -25.73
N LEU A 123 -2.40 1.77 -25.95
CA LEU A 123 -3.26 1.15 -24.94
C LEU A 123 -2.49 0.77 -23.65
N PRO A 124 -1.32 0.12 -23.71
CA PRO A 124 -0.52 -0.14 -22.52
C PRO A 124 -0.09 1.12 -21.75
N LEU A 125 0.20 2.21 -22.45
CA LEU A 125 0.55 3.49 -21.83
C LEU A 125 -0.62 4.14 -21.06
N ALA A 126 -1.88 3.75 -21.35
CA ALA A 126 -3.05 4.18 -20.58
C ALA A 126 -3.11 3.58 -19.17
N LEU A 127 -2.43 2.45 -18.93
CA LEU A 127 -2.33 1.83 -17.62
C LEU A 127 -1.40 2.66 -16.71
N SER A 128 -1.65 2.64 -15.40
CA SER A 128 -0.88 3.37 -14.40
C SER A 128 -0.27 2.38 -13.40
N SER A 129 0.80 2.77 -12.70
CA SER A 129 1.48 1.90 -11.76
C SER A 129 0.71 1.77 -10.44
N THR A 130 0.12 0.62 -10.21
CA THR A 130 -0.54 0.23 -8.96
C THR A 130 0.48 0.15 -7.82
N ALA A 131 1.66 -0.43 -8.08
CA ALA A 131 2.73 -0.57 -7.10
C ALA A 131 3.30 0.78 -6.59
N GLN A 132 3.16 1.86 -7.36
CA GLN A 132 3.59 3.19 -6.94
C GLN A 132 2.46 3.99 -6.26
N VAL A 133 1.24 3.92 -6.79
CA VAL A 133 0.12 4.76 -6.35
C VAL A 133 -0.47 4.31 -5.03
N LEU A 134 -0.69 3.00 -4.82
CA LEU A 134 -1.32 2.51 -3.60
C LEU A 134 -0.51 2.82 -2.34
N PRO A 135 0.82 2.56 -2.27
CA PRO A 135 1.63 2.98 -1.13
C PRO A 135 1.58 4.49 -0.89
N MET A 136 1.65 5.31 -1.95
CA MET A 136 1.55 6.78 -1.83
C MET A 136 0.22 7.25 -1.23
N LEU A 137 -0.88 6.54 -1.45
CA LEU A 137 -2.18 6.82 -0.84
C LEU A 137 -2.27 6.28 0.59
N GLN A 138 -1.68 5.10 0.87
CA GLN A 138 -1.63 4.48 2.19
C GLN A 138 -0.81 5.31 3.17
N ASP A 139 0.41 5.70 2.81
CA ASP A 139 1.31 6.53 3.64
C ASP A 139 0.69 7.87 4.03
N ARG A 140 -0.29 8.33 3.25
CA ARG A 140 -1.02 9.58 3.49
C ARG A 140 -2.38 9.37 4.17
N GLY A 141 -2.73 8.15 4.54
CA GLY A 141 -4.05 7.81 5.10
C GLY A 141 -5.23 8.10 4.16
N ARG A 142 -4.98 8.26 2.84
CA ARG A 142 -6.00 8.66 1.86
C ARG A 142 -6.60 7.51 1.06
N LEU A 143 -6.12 6.29 1.22
CA LEU A 143 -6.60 5.12 0.47
C LEU A 143 -8.10 4.87 0.67
N ASN A 144 -8.57 5.04 1.90
CA ASN A 144 -9.96 4.81 2.29
C ASN A 144 -10.86 6.06 2.20
N THR A 145 -10.40 7.13 1.54
CA THR A 145 -11.21 8.31 1.25
C THR A 145 -11.95 8.14 -0.08
N PRO A 146 -13.03 8.91 -0.38
CA PRO A 146 -13.69 8.88 -1.68
C PRO A 146 -12.75 9.12 -2.87
N PHE A 147 -11.70 9.90 -2.68
CA PHE A 147 -10.64 10.12 -3.66
C PHE A 147 -9.80 8.85 -3.87
N GLY A 148 -9.36 8.22 -2.78
CA GLY A 148 -8.57 6.99 -2.83
C GLY A 148 -9.36 5.80 -3.37
N GLU A 149 -10.64 5.67 -3.02
CA GLU A 149 -11.53 4.63 -3.54
C GLU A 149 -11.71 4.72 -5.06
N ARG A 150 -11.83 5.95 -5.60
CA ARG A 150 -11.89 6.15 -7.07
C ARG A 150 -10.54 5.84 -7.75
N ALA A 151 -9.43 6.28 -7.16
CA ALA A 151 -8.10 5.93 -7.67
C ALA A 151 -7.90 4.41 -7.67
N PHE A 152 -8.25 3.73 -6.59
CA PHE A 152 -8.21 2.28 -6.47
C PHE A 152 -9.10 1.60 -7.52
N SER A 153 -10.32 2.09 -7.73
CA SER A 153 -11.26 1.52 -8.72
C SER A 153 -10.73 1.61 -10.15
N ILE A 154 -10.07 2.73 -10.51
CA ILE A 154 -9.42 2.88 -11.82
C ILE A 154 -8.26 1.90 -11.94
N LEU A 155 -7.36 1.83 -10.96
CA LEU A 155 -6.22 0.92 -10.98
C LEU A 155 -6.67 -0.54 -11.08
N LEU A 156 -7.68 -0.93 -10.32
CA LEU A 156 -8.25 -2.28 -10.38
C LEU A 156 -8.80 -2.62 -11.77
N PHE A 157 -9.48 -1.67 -12.43
CA PHE A 157 -9.93 -1.88 -13.82
C PHE A 157 -8.76 -1.94 -14.80
N GLN A 158 -7.73 -1.13 -14.60
CA GLN A 158 -6.51 -1.18 -15.42
C GLN A 158 -5.81 -2.53 -15.31
N ASP A 159 -5.67 -3.08 -14.10
CA ASP A 159 -5.10 -4.41 -13.86
C ASP A 159 -5.95 -5.50 -14.53
N LEU A 160 -7.29 -5.41 -14.46
CA LEU A 160 -8.20 -6.30 -15.17
C LEU A 160 -8.06 -6.18 -16.70
N SER A 161 -7.72 -4.98 -17.20
CA SER A 161 -7.58 -4.71 -18.65
C SER A 161 -6.33 -5.36 -19.26
N ILE A 162 -5.37 -5.81 -18.47
CA ILE A 162 -4.14 -6.44 -18.95
C ILE A 162 -4.46 -7.64 -19.84
N VAL A 163 -5.40 -8.50 -19.39
CA VAL A 163 -5.79 -9.71 -20.13
C VAL A 163 -6.36 -9.41 -21.52
N PRO A 164 -7.37 -8.52 -21.67
CA PRO A 164 -7.84 -8.15 -23.02
C PRO A 164 -6.77 -7.44 -23.84
N LEU A 165 -5.86 -6.65 -23.24
CA LEU A 165 -4.78 -6.00 -23.97
C LEU A 165 -3.75 -7.00 -24.53
N ILE A 166 -3.41 -8.03 -23.76
CA ILE A 166 -2.59 -9.16 -24.24
C ILE A 166 -3.27 -9.81 -25.44
N THR A 167 -4.57 -10.08 -25.35
CA THR A 167 -5.35 -10.71 -26.42
C THR A 167 -5.41 -9.83 -27.68
N ILE A 168 -5.61 -8.52 -27.52
CA ILE A 168 -5.59 -7.56 -28.63
C ILE A 168 -4.21 -7.55 -29.31
N THR A 169 -3.13 -7.52 -28.52
CA THR A 169 -1.76 -7.54 -29.05
C THR A 169 -1.49 -8.82 -29.84
N ALA A 170 -1.93 -9.97 -29.34
CA ALA A 170 -1.81 -11.25 -30.02
C ALA A 170 -2.64 -11.28 -31.31
N ALA A 171 -3.86 -10.75 -31.30
CA ALA A 171 -4.73 -10.69 -32.49
C ALA A 171 -4.19 -9.76 -33.61
N LEU A 172 -3.41 -8.75 -33.25
CA LEU A 172 -2.73 -7.83 -34.17
C LEU A 172 -1.38 -8.37 -34.67
N SER A 173 -0.93 -9.53 -34.19
CA SER A 173 0.38 -10.11 -34.51
C SER A 173 0.64 -10.19 -36.03
N ARG A 174 1.87 -9.85 -36.41
CA ARG A 174 2.43 -9.98 -37.74
C ARG A 174 3.53 -11.03 -37.82
N ALA A 175 3.79 -11.71 -36.70
CA ALA A 175 4.72 -12.82 -36.70
C ALA A 175 4.24 -13.92 -37.66
N PRO A 176 5.18 -14.64 -38.32
CA PRO A 176 4.81 -15.78 -39.13
C PRO A 176 3.92 -16.74 -38.36
N ALA A 177 2.83 -17.18 -38.97
CA ALA A 177 1.96 -18.16 -38.32
C ALA A 177 2.78 -19.42 -38.00
N ASP A 178 2.73 -19.88 -36.78
CA ASP A 178 3.31 -21.16 -36.39
C ASP A 178 2.54 -22.25 -37.16
N PRO A 179 3.23 -23.04 -38.01
CA PRO A 179 2.57 -24.09 -38.79
C PRO A 179 1.87 -25.14 -37.89
N THR A 180 2.26 -25.21 -36.61
CA THR A 180 1.69 -26.14 -35.64
C THR A 180 0.54 -25.51 -34.85
N ALA A 181 0.32 -24.19 -34.95
CA ALA A 181 -0.75 -23.50 -34.22
C ALA A 181 -2.12 -23.83 -34.80
N PRO A 182 -3.12 -24.14 -33.98
CA PRO A 182 -4.49 -24.36 -34.43
C PRO A 182 -5.09 -23.12 -35.10
N PRO A 183 -6.02 -23.26 -36.02
CA PRO A 183 -6.73 -22.13 -36.64
C PRO A 183 -7.46 -21.30 -35.59
N GLY A 184 -7.58 -19.97 -35.78
CA GLY A 184 -8.05 -19.01 -34.79
C GLY A 184 -9.43 -19.35 -34.18
N TRP A 185 -10.36 -19.93 -34.95
CA TRP A 185 -11.65 -20.37 -34.40
C TRP A 185 -11.49 -21.52 -33.40
N LEU A 186 -10.52 -22.42 -33.63
CA LEU A 186 -10.21 -23.54 -32.73
C LEU A 186 -9.53 -23.05 -31.45
N LEU A 187 -8.65 -22.04 -31.55
CA LEU A 187 -8.09 -21.35 -30.40
C LEU A 187 -9.17 -20.68 -29.52
N ALA A 188 -10.20 -20.10 -30.15
CA ALA A 188 -11.35 -19.56 -29.44
C ALA A 188 -12.13 -20.67 -28.68
N VAL A 189 -12.33 -21.81 -29.29
CA VAL A 189 -12.96 -22.98 -28.64
C VAL A 189 -12.08 -23.50 -27.50
N TYR A 190 -10.77 -23.63 -27.74
CA TYR A 190 -9.82 -24.04 -26.68
C TYR A 190 -9.82 -23.06 -25.52
N THR A 191 -9.88 -21.75 -25.79
CA THR A 191 -9.95 -20.74 -24.73
C THR A 191 -11.19 -20.93 -23.86
N VAL A 192 -12.37 -21.05 -24.46
CA VAL A 192 -13.62 -21.25 -23.72
C VAL A 192 -13.60 -22.56 -22.95
N ALA A 193 -13.14 -23.65 -23.58
CA ALA A 193 -13.06 -24.97 -22.95
C ALA A 193 -12.05 -24.99 -21.80
N ALA A 194 -10.87 -24.37 -21.96
CA ALA A 194 -9.85 -24.28 -20.93
C ALA A 194 -10.32 -23.43 -19.74
N VAL A 195 -10.93 -22.26 -19.98
CA VAL A 195 -11.50 -21.43 -18.91
C VAL A 195 -12.62 -22.18 -18.19
N ALA A 196 -13.55 -22.81 -18.91
CA ALA A 196 -14.60 -23.63 -18.29
C ALA A 196 -14.00 -24.80 -17.49
N GLY A 197 -13.00 -25.49 -18.05
CA GLY A 197 -12.28 -26.58 -17.37
C GLY A 197 -11.59 -26.12 -16.09
N LEU A 198 -10.89 -24.98 -16.12
CA LEU A 198 -10.29 -24.37 -14.94
C LEU A 198 -11.34 -24.02 -13.88
N VAL A 199 -12.46 -23.40 -14.26
CA VAL A 199 -13.56 -23.08 -13.35
C VAL A 199 -14.14 -24.35 -12.71
N LEU A 200 -14.35 -25.40 -13.47
CA LEU A 200 -14.80 -26.71 -12.94
C LEU A 200 -13.75 -27.32 -12.00
N ALA A 201 -12.48 -27.33 -12.41
CA ALA A 201 -11.38 -27.82 -11.58
C ALA A 201 -11.28 -27.06 -10.26
N GLY A 202 -11.44 -25.73 -10.27
CA GLY A 202 -11.50 -24.89 -9.07
C GLY A 202 -12.58 -25.33 -8.10
N ARG A 203 -13.78 -25.51 -8.64
CA ARG A 203 -14.94 -25.88 -7.82
C ARG A 203 -14.88 -27.30 -7.29
N PHE A 204 -14.49 -28.26 -8.13
CA PHE A 204 -14.60 -29.70 -7.81
C PHE A 204 -13.29 -30.33 -7.34
N ILE A 205 -12.14 -29.74 -7.64
CA ILE A 205 -10.83 -30.28 -7.27
C ILE A 205 -10.14 -29.38 -6.24
N LEU A 206 -9.93 -28.09 -6.58
CA LEU A 206 -9.12 -27.21 -5.75
C LEU A 206 -9.80 -26.87 -4.43
N ASN A 207 -11.06 -26.48 -4.43
CA ASN A 207 -11.76 -26.17 -3.18
C ASN A 207 -11.82 -27.36 -2.19
N PRO A 208 -12.12 -28.62 -2.60
CA PRO A 208 -11.98 -29.78 -1.72
C PRO A 208 -10.55 -30.04 -1.26
N LEU A 209 -9.55 -29.86 -2.16
CA LEU A 209 -8.13 -30.01 -1.82
C LEU A 209 -7.71 -29.04 -0.73
N PHE A 210 -8.01 -27.75 -0.87
CA PHE A 210 -7.69 -26.74 0.13
C PHE A 210 -8.43 -26.98 1.46
N ARG A 211 -9.67 -27.49 1.43
CA ARG A 211 -10.37 -27.92 2.65
C ARG A 211 -9.68 -29.09 3.34
N LEU A 212 -9.18 -30.05 2.57
CA LEU A 212 -8.43 -31.19 3.11
C LEU A 212 -7.13 -30.71 3.76
N ILE A 213 -6.36 -29.84 3.08
CA ILE A 213 -5.11 -29.26 3.59
C ILE A 213 -5.39 -28.47 4.88
N GLY A 214 -6.47 -27.65 4.90
CA GLY A 214 -6.88 -26.91 6.08
C GLY A 214 -7.22 -27.77 7.29
N ARG A 215 -7.76 -28.98 7.08
CA ARG A 215 -8.00 -29.96 8.17
C ARG A 215 -6.71 -30.58 8.71
N ILE A 216 -5.70 -30.76 7.86
CA ILE A 216 -4.39 -31.29 8.25
C ILE A 216 -3.58 -30.24 9.04
N GLY A 217 -3.82 -28.96 8.78
CA GLY A 217 -3.15 -27.85 9.47
C GLY A 217 -1.68 -27.64 9.09
N ALA A 218 -1.22 -28.21 7.96
CA ALA A 218 0.15 -28.08 7.48
C ALA A 218 0.26 -26.87 6.54
N ARG A 219 0.90 -25.79 7.01
CA ARG A 219 1.05 -24.53 6.26
C ARG A 219 1.85 -24.72 4.96
N GLU A 220 2.86 -25.57 4.97
CA GLU A 220 3.70 -25.84 3.80
C GLU A 220 2.88 -26.39 2.63
N LEU A 221 1.83 -27.16 2.92
CA LEU A 221 0.95 -27.70 1.88
C LEU A 221 0.10 -26.63 1.21
N PHE A 222 -0.26 -25.55 1.92
CA PHE A 222 -0.94 -24.41 1.30
C PHE A 222 -0.06 -23.70 0.27
N VAL A 223 1.22 -23.46 0.62
CA VAL A 223 2.20 -22.86 -0.31
C VAL A 223 2.36 -23.72 -1.54
N VAL A 224 2.60 -25.02 -1.36
CA VAL A 224 2.80 -25.98 -2.47
C VAL A 224 1.55 -26.08 -3.34
N ALA A 225 0.35 -26.20 -2.73
CA ALA A 225 -0.91 -26.31 -3.48
C ALA A 225 -1.24 -25.01 -4.22
N GLY A 226 -0.95 -23.85 -3.62
CA GLY A 226 -1.10 -22.54 -4.27
C GLY A 226 -0.20 -22.40 -5.48
N LEU A 227 1.11 -22.62 -5.33
CA LEU A 227 2.07 -22.57 -6.43
C LEU A 227 1.75 -23.60 -7.51
N PHE A 228 1.40 -24.83 -7.12
CA PHE A 228 0.96 -25.86 -8.06
C PHE A 228 -0.25 -25.40 -8.87
N THR A 229 -1.26 -24.82 -8.23
CA THR A 229 -2.47 -24.35 -8.90
C THR A 229 -2.15 -23.31 -9.97
N VAL A 230 -1.29 -22.34 -9.63
CA VAL A 230 -0.89 -21.28 -10.57
C VAL A 230 -0.10 -21.85 -11.73
N LEU A 231 0.93 -22.64 -11.44
CA LEU A 231 1.82 -23.20 -12.47
C LEU A 231 1.09 -24.22 -13.36
N ALA A 232 0.21 -25.05 -12.79
CA ALA A 232 -0.60 -26.00 -13.54
C ALA A 232 -1.60 -25.31 -14.49
N ALA A 233 -2.25 -24.24 -14.02
CA ALA A 233 -3.15 -23.44 -14.86
C ALA A 233 -2.39 -22.74 -16.00
N ALA A 234 -1.22 -22.18 -15.72
CA ALA A 234 -0.36 -21.55 -16.71
C ALA A 234 0.15 -22.58 -17.75
N ALA A 235 0.63 -23.74 -17.28
CA ALA A 235 1.12 -24.82 -18.15
C ALA A 235 0.00 -25.41 -19.02
N LEU A 236 -1.20 -25.59 -18.48
CA LEU A 236 -2.37 -26.03 -19.25
C LEU A 236 -2.67 -25.06 -20.39
N MET A 237 -2.71 -23.75 -20.12
CA MET A 237 -2.93 -22.74 -21.15
C MET A 237 -1.81 -22.75 -22.20
N GLN A 238 -0.56 -22.87 -21.76
CA GLN A 238 0.60 -22.93 -22.68
C GLN A 238 0.52 -24.16 -23.60
N SER A 239 0.12 -25.32 -23.09
CA SER A 239 -0.02 -26.55 -23.89
C SER A 239 -1.12 -26.46 -24.98
N LEU A 240 -2.07 -25.54 -24.79
CA LEU A 240 -3.14 -25.24 -25.73
C LEU A 240 -2.82 -24.05 -26.65
N HIS A 241 -1.57 -23.56 -26.64
CA HIS A 241 -1.13 -22.34 -27.36
C HIS A 241 -1.89 -21.07 -26.91
N LEU A 242 -2.36 -21.04 -25.67
CA LEU A 242 -3.07 -19.92 -25.06
C LEU A 242 -2.14 -19.14 -24.11
N SER A 243 -2.58 -17.95 -23.69
CA SER A 243 -1.82 -17.11 -22.76
C SER A 243 -1.70 -17.73 -21.36
N THR A 244 -0.47 -17.96 -20.90
CA THR A 244 -0.15 -18.39 -19.51
C THR A 244 -0.70 -17.42 -18.48
N ALA A 245 -0.66 -16.12 -18.79
CA ALA A 245 -1.17 -15.01 -18.00
C ALA A 245 -2.68 -15.14 -17.74
N LEU A 246 -3.46 -15.49 -18.78
CA LEU A 246 -4.89 -15.74 -18.65
C LEU A 246 -5.18 -16.92 -17.74
N GLY A 247 -4.40 -18.01 -17.84
CA GLY A 247 -4.55 -19.18 -16.98
C GLY A 247 -4.37 -18.86 -15.50
N ALA A 248 -3.28 -18.17 -15.17
CA ALA A 248 -2.98 -17.75 -13.81
C ALA A 248 -4.07 -16.81 -13.24
N PHE A 249 -4.50 -15.84 -14.03
CA PHE A 249 -5.55 -14.91 -13.65
C PHE A 249 -6.88 -15.62 -13.33
N VAL A 250 -7.32 -16.53 -14.22
CA VAL A 250 -8.55 -17.32 -14.02
C VAL A 250 -8.43 -18.18 -12.77
N ALA A 251 -7.28 -18.83 -12.54
CA ALA A 251 -7.03 -19.61 -11.33
C ALA A 251 -7.16 -18.76 -10.06
N GLY A 252 -6.66 -17.51 -10.09
CA GLY A 252 -6.81 -16.56 -8.99
C GLY A 252 -8.26 -16.19 -8.73
N VAL A 253 -9.01 -15.83 -9.78
CA VAL A 253 -10.45 -15.47 -9.67
C VAL A 253 -11.26 -16.62 -9.07
N MET A 254 -10.96 -17.87 -9.44
CA MET A 254 -11.66 -19.05 -8.92
C MET A 254 -11.44 -19.27 -7.42
N LEU A 255 -10.31 -18.86 -6.88
CA LEU A 255 -9.97 -18.96 -5.47
C LEU A 255 -10.31 -17.69 -4.68
N ALA A 256 -10.78 -16.63 -5.35
CA ALA A 256 -11.12 -15.35 -4.73
C ALA A 256 -12.23 -15.46 -3.67
N ASP A 257 -13.17 -16.38 -3.83
CA ASP A 257 -14.25 -16.68 -2.87
C ASP A 257 -13.89 -17.80 -1.88
N SER A 258 -12.65 -18.34 -1.95
CA SER A 258 -12.21 -19.40 -1.03
C SER A 258 -12.02 -18.85 0.39
N PRO A 259 -12.42 -19.59 1.44
CA PRO A 259 -12.11 -19.24 2.82
C PRO A 259 -10.60 -19.10 3.09
N TYR A 260 -9.77 -19.75 2.30
CA TYR A 260 -8.31 -19.79 2.43
C TYR A 260 -7.59 -18.71 1.61
N ARG A 261 -8.33 -17.79 1.00
CA ARG A 261 -7.78 -16.74 0.14
C ARG A 261 -6.67 -15.93 0.80
N HIS A 262 -6.89 -15.50 2.04
CA HIS A 262 -5.91 -14.67 2.76
C HIS A 262 -4.61 -15.41 3.08
N GLU A 263 -4.70 -16.71 3.36
CA GLU A 263 -3.54 -17.56 3.56
C GLU A 263 -2.76 -17.74 2.25
N LEU A 264 -3.47 -18.03 1.15
CA LEU A 264 -2.87 -18.13 -0.19
C LEU A 264 -2.21 -16.82 -0.62
N GLU A 265 -2.86 -15.69 -0.39
CA GLU A 265 -2.32 -14.36 -0.67
C GLU A 265 -1.01 -14.13 0.12
N ALA A 266 -1.05 -14.37 1.44
CA ALA A 266 0.10 -14.17 2.32
C ALA A 266 1.28 -15.11 1.99
N ASP A 267 0.99 -16.36 1.60
CA ASP A 267 2.01 -17.36 1.32
C ASP A 267 2.63 -17.19 -0.09
N ILE A 268 1.90 -16.68 -1.07
CA ILE A 268 2.40 -16.46 -2.44
C ILE A 268 3.06 -15.09 -2.61
N GLU A 269 2.66 -14.08 -1.84
CA GLU A 269 3.16 -12.70 -1.91
C GLU A 269 4.71 -12.59 -1.87
N PRO A 270 5.45 -13.32 -1.00
CA PRO A 270 6.90 -13.25 -0.99
C PRO A 270 7.53 -13.71 -2.31
N PHE A 271 7.02 -14.79 -2.91
CA PHE A 271 7.50 -15.32 -4.19
C PHE A 271 7.21 -14.33 -5.32
N ARG A 272 6.00 -13.78 -5.38
CA ARG A 272 5.64 -12.72 -6.31
C ARG A 272 6.60 -11.54 -6.21
N SER A 273 6.84 -11.05 -5.00
CA SER A 273 7.66 -9.85 -4.79
C SER A 273 9.11 -10.05 -5.25
N ILE A 274 9.70 -11.21 -4.97
CA ILE A 274 11.07 -11.56 -5.39
C ILE A 274 11.14 -11.71 -6.92
N LEU A 275 10.23 -12.50 -7.50
CA LEU A 275 10.24 -12.78 -8.94
C LEU A 275 9.83 -11.56 -9.76
N LEU A 276 8.94 -10.72 -9.25
CA LEU A 276 8.62 -9.43 -9.87
C LEU A 276 9.81 -8.47 -9.83
N GLY A 277 10.57 -8.46 -8.73
CA GLY A 277 11.83 -7.75 -8.65
C GLY A 277 12.82 -8.24 -9.72
N LEU A 278 12.95 -9.56 -9.90
CA LEU A 278 13.76 -10.17 -10.93
C LEU A 278 13.30 -9.76 -12.35
N PHE A 279 11.98 -9.71 -12.58
CA PHE A 279 11.41 -9.22 -13.84
C PHE A 279 11.84 -7.78 -14.13
N PHE A 280 11.71 -6.86 -13.17
CA PHE A 280 12.11 -5.47 -13.40
C PHE A 280 13.62 -5.29 -13.61
N VAL A 281 14.45 -6.10 -12.97
CA VAL A 281 15.88 -6.15 -13.28
C VAL A 281 16.11 -6.65 -14.71
N GLY A 282 15.44 -7.72 -15.13
CA GLY A 282 15.46 -8.22 -16.51
C GLY A 282 15.06 -7.14 -17.53
N VAL A 283 13.96 -6.42 -17.26
CA VAL A 283 13.52 -5.27 -18.07
C VAL A 283 14.62 -4.20 -18.12
N GLY A 284 15.23 -3.85 -16.96
CA GLY A 284 16.33 -2.90 -16.92
C GLY A 284 17.54 -3.34 -17.77
N MET A 285 17.89 -4.62 -17.74
CA MET A 285 18.97 -5.20 -18.56
C MET A 285 18.67 -5.13 -20.06
N MET A 286 17.41 -5.21 -20.46
CA MET A 286 16.99 -5.12 -21.86
C MET A 286 16.92 -3.68 -22.39
N LEU A 287 16.89 -2.67 -21.51
CA LEU A 287 16.87 -1.27 -21.91
C LEU A 287 18.18 -0.89 -22.62
N ASN A 288 18.06 -0.51 -23.89
CA ASN A 288 19.21 -0.05 -24.66
C ASN A 288 19.45 1.44 -24.39
N ILE A 289 20.46 1.72 -23.56
CA ILE A 289 20.83 3.08 -23.15
C ILE A 289 21.30 3.90 -24.35
N ASP A 290 21.96 3.27 -25.33
CA ASP A 290 22.48 3.97 -26.54
C ASP A 290 21.33 4.55 -27.35
N VAL A 291 20.19 3.82 -27.46
CA VAL A 291 18.98 4.31 -28.16
C VAL A 291 18.41 5.52 -27.42
N ILE A 292 18.38 5.46 -26.08
CA ILE A 292 17.90 6.55 -25.22
C ILE A 292 18.80 7.77 -25.33
N ALA A 293 20.13 7.56 -25.26
CA ALA A 293 21.14 8.61 -25.33
C ALA A 293 21.20 9.31 -26.68
N ARG A 294 20.91 8.59 -27.78
CA ARG A 294 20.84 9.19 -29.13
C ARG A 294 19.63 10.08 -29.34
N ASN A 295 18.52 9.82 -28.62
CA ASN A 295 17.26 10.54 -28.78
C ASN A 295 16.65 11.01 -27.44
N PRO A 296 17.40 11.71 -26.56
CA PRO A 296 16.92 12.05 -25.22
C PRO A 296 15.69 12.96 -25.25
N TRP A 297 15.66 13.91 -26.19
CA TRP A 297 14.53 14.82 -26.34
C TRP A 297 13.26 14.13 -26.81
N MET A 298 13.36 13.07 -27.60
CA MET A 298 12.23 12.24 -28.00
C MET A 298 11.66 11.49 -26.79
N VAL A 299 12.51 10.89 -25.95
CA VAL A 299 12.07 10.19 -24.72
C VAL A 299 11.39 11.16 -23.76
N ILE A 300 12.00 12.33 -23.51
CA ILE A 300 11.43 13.35 -22.64
C ILE A 300 10.12 13.88 -23.22
N GLY A 301 10.09 14.20 -24.50
CA GLY A 301 8.90 14.71 -25.18
C GLY A 301 7.73 13.72 -25.13
N LEU A 302 7.98 12.43 -25.39
CA LEU A 302 6.98 11.38 -25.29
C LEU A 302 6.52 11.14 -23.84
N ALA A 303 7.41 11.19 -22.86
CA ALA A 303 7.03 11.07 -21.46
C ALA A 303 6.13 12.24 -21.00
N VAL A 304 6.48 13.45 -21.39
CA VAL A 304 5.63 14.64 -21.15
C VAL A 304 4.29 14.49 -21.86
N LEU A 305 4.28 14.04 -23.12
CA LEU A 305 3.06 13.81 -23.89
C LEU A 305 2.14 12.79 -23.19
N VAL A 306 2.69 11.68 -22.71
CA VAL A 306 1.93 10.67 -21.94
C VAL A 306 1.32 11.29 -20.69
N VAL A 307 2.12 12.01 -19.87
CA VAL A 307 1.65 12.66 -18.65
C VAL A 307 0.53 13.67 -18.95
N VAL A 308 0.69 14.50 -19.97
CA VAL A 308 -0.29 15.53 -20.33
C VAL A 308 -1.59 14.90 -20.85
N ILE A 309 -1.49 13.96 -21.78
CA ILE A 309 -2.67 13.29 -22.37
C ILE A 309 -3.43 12.52 -21.28
N LYS A 310 -2.72 11.74 -20.45
CA LYS A 310 -3.39 10.99 -19.36
C LYS A 310 -4.01 11.91 -18.32
N THR A 311 -3.31 12.96 -17.91
CA THR A 311 -3.86 13.94 -16.98
C THR A 311 -5.13 14.57 -17.53
N GLY A 312 -5.12 15.02 -18.79
CA GLY A 312 -6.27 15.61 -19.45
C GLY A 312 -7.44 14.63 -19.62
N ALA A 313 -7.15 13.41 -20.08
CA ALA A 313 -8.16 12.36 -20.25
C ALA A 313 -8.81 11.99 -18.90
N LEU A 314 -8.00 11.72 -17.88
CA LEU A 314 -8.48 11.42 -16.53
C LEU A 314 -9.27 12.57 -15.93
N TRP A 315 -8.78 13.80 -16.07
CA TRP A 315 -9.51 14.99 -15.62
C TRP A 315 -10.89 15.08 -16.28
N ALA A 316 -10.95 14.96 -17.61
CA ALA A 316 -12.21 15.02 -18.35
C ALA A 316 -13.18 13.91 -17.95
N VAL A 317 -12.71 12.66 -17.91
CA VAL A 317 -13.53 11.50 -17.53
C VAL A 317 -13.99 11.62 -16.08
N ALA A 318 -13.11 11.97 -15.13
CA ALA A 318 -13.48 12.14 -13.73
C ALA A 318 -14.51 13.28 -13.53
N ARG A 319 -14.43 14.34 -14.33
CA ARG A 319 -15.43 15.42 -14.36
C ARG A 319 -16.80 14.93 -14.82
N MET A 320 -16.84 14.09 -15.87
CA MET A 320 -18.10 13.47 -16.34
C MET A 320 -18.74 12.57 -15.28
N PHE A 321 -17.91 11.95 -14.41
CA PHE A 321 -18.39 11.16 -13.26
C PHE A 321 -18.65 11.99 -12.00
N GLY A 322 -18.80 13.32 -12.13
CA GLY A 322 -19.21 14.20 -11.04
C GLY A 322 -18.12 14.55 -10.04
N MET A 323 -16.84 14.39 -10.39
CA MET A 323 -15.73 14.82 -9.53
C MET A 323 -15.48 16.32 -9.70
N GLU A 324 -15.20 17.02 -8.59
CA GLU A 324 -14.80 18.42 -8.62
C GLU A 324 -13.51 18.64 -9.44
N GLY A 325 -13.42 19.75 -10.18
CA GLY A 325 -12.33 20.03 -11.11
C GLY A 325 -10.93 19.91 -10.53
N ARG A 326 -10.71 20.40 -9.31
CA ARG A 326 -9.41 20.31 -8.62
C ARG A 326 -9.08 18.88 -8.20
N ARG A 327 -10.07 18.15 -7.67
CA ARG A 327 -9.90 16.73 -7.29
C ARG A 327 -9.69 15.85 -8.52
N ALA A 328 -10.42 16.13 -9.60
CA ALA A 328 -10.23 15.43 -10.89
C ALA A 328 -8.82 15.66 -11.47
N LEU A 329 -8.29 16.91 -11.39
CA LEU A 329 -6.93 17.21 -11.82
C LEU A 329 -5.88 16.49 -10.94
N ALA A 330 -6.09 16.48 -9.62
CA ALA A 330 -5.22 15.76 -8.70
C ALA A 330 -5.21 14.24 -8.98
N LEU A 331 -6.37 13.64 -9.32
CA LEU A 331 -6.49 12.26 -9.73
C LEU A 331 -5.78 12.01 -11.05
N GLY A 332 -5.95 12.91 -12.03
CA GLY A 332 -5.25 12.86 -13.31
C GLY A 332 -3.74 12.89 -13.15
N LEU A 333 -3.20 13.78 -12.34
CA LEU A 333 -1.76 13.87 -12.06
C LEU A 333 -1.23 12.66 -11.27
N LEU A 334 -2.02 12.11 -10.34
CA LEU A 334 -1.66 10.90 -9.58
C LEU A 334 -1.53 9.67 -10.47
N LEU A 335 -2.37 9.53 -11.48
CA LEU A 335 -2.44 8.37 -12.38
C LEU A 335 -1.87 8.67 -13.79
N SER A 336 -1.10 9.75 -13.96
CA SER A 336 -0.60 10.19 -15.27
C SER A 336 0.58 9.38 -15.80
N GLN A 337 1.29 8.64 -14.95
CA GLN A 337 2.43 7.82 -15.34
C GLN A 337 1.99 6.56 -16.09
N GLY A 338 2.92 5.99 -16.88
CA GLY A 338 2.78 4.62 -17.38
C GLY A 338 2.88 3.61 -16.23
N GLY A 339 2.29 2.44 -16.41
CA GLY A 339 2.35 1.34 -15.45
C GLY A 339 3.42 0.30 -15.80
N GLU A 340 3.78 -0.53 -14.81
CA GLU A 340 4.72 -1.64 -14.93
C GLU A 340 4.31 -2.66 -15.99
N PHE A 341 3.02 -2.82 -16.23
CA PHE A 341 2.51 -3.73 -17.27
C PHE A 341 2.82 -3.27 -18.69
N GLY A 342 3.17 -2.00 -18.89
CA GLY A 342 3.65 -1.49 -20.17
C GLY A 342 4.85 -2.30 -20.66
N PHE A 343 5.80 -2.65 -19.80
CA PHE A 343 6.99 -3.43 -20.18
C PHE A 343 6.62 -4.81 -20.71
N VAL A 344 5.67 -5.51 -20.06
CA VAL A 344 5.17 -6.82 -20.49
C VAL A 344 4.50 -6.73 -21.85
N LEU A 345 3.61 -5.76 -22.00
CA LEU A 345 2.82 -5.57 -23.24
C LEU A 345 3.72 -5.13 -24.41
N PHE A 346 4.75 -4.31 -24.16
CA PHE A 346 5.73 -3.94 -25.19
C PHE A 346 6.61 -5.12 -25.59
N ALA A 347 7.04 -5.96 -24.65
CA ALA A 347 7.76 -7.18 -24.95
C ALA A 347 6.92 -8.12 -25.84
N GLN A 348 5.64 -8.28 -25.53
CA GLN A 348 4.71 -9.06 -26.37
C GLN A 348 4.47 -8.42 -27.74
N ALA A 349 4.31 -7.09 -27.82
CA ALA A 349 4.17 -6.39 -29.08
C ALA A 349 5.41 -6.54 -29.97
N SER A 350 6.60 -6.59 -29.37
CA SER A 350 7.86 -6.88 -30.07
C SER A 350 7.91 -8.33 -30.57
N GLY A 351 7.55 -9.30 -29.71
CA GLY A 351 7.44 -10.71 -30.11
C GLY A 351 6.39 -10.97 -31.17
N ALA A 352 5.31 -10.17 -31.20
CA ALA A 352 4.26 -10.18 -32.22
C ALA A 352 4.67 -9.43 -33.53
N TRP A 353 5.89 -8.94 -33.62
CA TRP A 353 6.43 -8.18 -34.76
C TRP A 353 5.65 -6.89 -35.08
N LEU A 354 4.97 -6.33 -34.10
CA LEU A 354 4.26 -5.06 -34.22
C LEU A 354 5.20 -3.87 -34.04
N ILE A 355 6.17 -3.97 -33.13
CA ILE A 355 7.19 -2.97 -32.88
C ILE A 355 8.58 -3.60 -32.88
N ARG A 356 9.61 -2.79 -33.14
CA ARG A 356 11.01 -3.23 -33.11
C ARG A 356 11.53 -3.23 -31.66
N PRO A 357 12.58 -4.00 -31.35
CA PRO A 357 13.21 -4.01 -30.01
C PRO A 357 13.66 -2.62 -29.53
N GLU A 358 14.11 -1.75 -30.46
CA GLU A 358 14.50 -0.38 -30.14
C GLU A 358 13.30 0.45 -29.64
N ALA A 359 12.12 0.23 -30.24
CA ALA A 359 10.88 0.88 -29.78
C ALA A 359 10.46 0.37 -28.39
N THR A 360 10.66 -0.92 -28.08
CA THR A 360 10.44 -1.47 -26.74
C THR A 360 11.31 -0.76 -25.71
N SER A 361 12.58 -0.56 -26.01
CA SER A 361 13.51 0.20 -25.13
C SER A 361 13.09 1.66 -24.99
N LEU A 362 12.70 2.31 -26.09
CA LEU A 362 12.27 3.70 -26.10
C LEU A 362 11.02 3.90 -25.19
N PHE A 363 9.98 3.11 -25.41
CA PHE A 363 8.74 3.22 -24.64
C PHE A 363 8.90 2.73 -23.20
N GLY A 364 9.78 1.76 -22.95
CA GLY A 364 10.19 1.38 -21.61
C GLY A 364 10.84 2.55 -20.85
N ALA A 365 11.70 3.32 -21.51
CA ALA A 365 12.29 4.54 -20.96
C ALA A 365 11.24 5.63 -20.70
N VAL A 366 10.26 5.78 -21.61
CA VAL A 366 9.14 6.73 -21.45
C VAL A 366 8.32 6.37 -20.21
N VAL A 367 7.98 5.09 -20.01
CA VAL A 367 7.29 4.61 -18.79
C VAL A 367 8.12 4.91 -17.56
N THR A 368 9.40 4.54 -17.55
CA THR A 368 10.31 4.76 -16.41
C THR A 368 10.37 6.25 -16.04
N LEU A 369 10.58 7.13 -17.03
CA LEU A 369 10.65 8.57 -16.80
C LEU A 369 9.33 9.16 -16.28
N SER A 370 8.20 8.69 -16.82
CA SER A 370 6.87 9.11 -16.35
C SER A 370 6.60 8.65 -14.90
N MET A 371 7.05 7.46 -14.50
CA MET A 371 6.97 6.97 -13.12
C MET A 371 7.82 7.83 -12.17
N VAL A 372 9.05 8.20 -12.56
CA VAL A 372 9.92 9.10 -11.79
C VAL A 372 9.27 10.47 -11.59
N SER A 373 8.51 10.97 -12.56
CA SER A 373 7.86 12.30 -12.47
C SER A 373 6.73 12.35 -11.43
N THR A 374 6.07 11.25 -11.11
CA THR A 374 4.86 11.21 -10.27
C THR A 374 5.03 11.80 -8.87
N PRO A 375 6.06 11.47 -8.07
CA PRO A 375 6.26 12.09 -6.77
C PRO A 375 6.38 13.62 -6.84
N PHE A 376 7.06 14.13 -7.87
CA PHE A 376 7.24 15.57 -8.10
C PHE A 376 5.92 16.25 -8.50
N LEU A 377 5.13 15.62 -9.38
CA LEU A 377 3.79 16.10 -9.73
C LEU A 377 2.88 16.17 -8.51
N MET A 378 2.96 15.17 -7.63
CA MET A 378 2.18 15.14 -6.38
C MET A 378 2.66 16.20 -5.36
N MET A 379 3.95 16.56 -5.34
CA MET A 379 4.42 17.72 -4.56
C MET A 379 3.87 19.02 -5.11
N LEU A 380 3.82 19.18 -6.43
CA LEU A 380 3.23 20.34 -7.09
C LEU A 380 1.73 20.48 -6.76
N VAL A 381 0.97 19.37 -6.82
CA VAL A 381 -0.45 19.34 -6.41
C VAL A 381 -0.63 19.84 -4.97
N ARG A 382 0.26 19.43 -4.05
CA ARG A 382 0.22 19.89 -2.64
C ARG A 382 0.41 21.40 -2.50
N ARG A 383 1.32 21.98 -3.30
CA ARG A 383 1.59 23.42 -3.27
C ARG A 383 0.37 24.26 -3.72
N PHE A 384 -0.41 23.71 -4.67
CA PHE A 384 -1.64 24.35 -5.16
C PHE A 384 -2.89 23.96 -4.36
N ASN A 385 -2.92 22.78 -3.76
CA ASN A 385 -3.93 22.34 -2.81
C ASN A 385 -3.45 22.56 -1.36
N ARG A 386 -3.26 23.79 -0.95
CA ARG A 386 -3.50 24.13 0.46
C ARG A 386 -4.97 23.86 0.68
N GLU A 387 -5.26 22.65 1.17
CA GLU A 387 -6.61 22.25 1.52
C GLU A 387 -7.16 23.28 2.51
N ARG A 388 -8.06 24.12 2.04
CA ARG A 388 -9.19 24.47 2.89
C ARG A 388 -9.82 23.12 3.19
N VAL A 389 -9.72 22.70 4.45
CA VAL A 389 -10.47 21.56 4.95
C VAL A 389 -11.93 21.87 4.65
N GLU A 390 -12.44 21.34 3.53
CA GLU A 390 -13.86 21.37 3.27
C GLU A 390 -14.48 20.53 4.38
N VAL A 391 -15.19 21.18 5.26
CA VAL A 391 -16.19 20.57 6.13
C VAL A 391 -16.95 19.60 5.24
N SER A 392 -16.89 18.32 5.53
CA SER A 392 -17.63 17.30 4.78
C SER A 392 -19.07 17.79 4.69
N ALA A 393 -19.56 18.01 3.48
CA ALA A 393 -20.92 18.55 3.30
C ALA A 393 -21.89 17.61 4.01
N GLY A 394 -22.46 18.08 5.13
CA GLY A 394 -23.39 17.30 5.96
C GLY A 394 -22.95 16.99 7.38
N LEU A 395 -21.67 17.19 7.77
CA LEU A 395 -21.26 17.07 9.17
C LEU A 395 -21.32 18.43 9.88
N ASP A 396 -21.97 18.45 11.05
CA ASP A 396 -22.03 19.65 11.87
C ASP A 396 -20.64 20.04 12.39
N GLY A 397 -20.23 21.29 12.18
CA GLY A 397 -19.08 21.87 12.87
C GLY A 397 -19.42 22.21 14.33
N PRO A 398 -18.40 22.42 15.18
CA PRO A 398 -18.61 22.72 16.61
C PRO A 398 -19.28 24.06 16.87
N GLU A 399 -19.49 24.88 15.85
CA GLU A 399 -20.23 26.17 15.93
C GLU A 399 -21.68 26.02 16.44
N LYS A 400 -22.20 24.80 16.38
CA LYS A 400 -23.53 24.44 16.90
C LYS A 400 -23.48 23.84 18.30
N ALA A 401 -22.29 23.71 18.90
CA ALA A 401 -22.12 23.28 20.26
C ALA A 401 -22.51 24.42 21.21
N GLY A 402 -23.30 24.14 22.23
CA GLY A 402 -23.52 25.09 23.32
C GLY A 402 -22.28 25.22 24.22
N ALA A 403 -22.34 26.13 25.19
CA ALA A 403 -21.29 26.27 26.20
C ALA A 403 -21.02 24.91 26.89
N ALA A 404 -19.77 24.42 26.79
CA ALA A 404 -19.37 23.14 27.37
C ALA A 404 -18.35 23.34 28.49
N ARG A 405 -18.46 22.57 29.57
CA ARG A 405 -17.46 22.57 30.65
C ARG A 405 -16.18 21.83 30.27
N ALA A 406 -16.26 20.88 29.34
CA ALA A 406 -15.12 20.12 28.85
C ALA A 406 -15.15 19.90 27.33
N LEU A 407 -14.01 19.97 26.70
CA LEU A 407 -13.81 19.60 25.31
C LEU A 407 -12.99 18.30 25.25
N VAL A 408 -13.48 17.31 24.50
CA VAL A 408 -12.74 16.07 24.21
C VAL A 408 -12.41 16.04 22.71
N ILE A 409 -11.12 16.06 22.41
CA ILE A 409 -10.56 16.08 21.05
C ILE A 409 -10.02 14.69 20.73
N GLY A 410 -10.61 14.02 19.71
CA GLY A 410 -10.38 12.63 19.39
C GLY A 410 -11.40 11.71 20.08
N TYR A 411 -12.43 11.28 19.33
CA TYR A 411 -13.49 10.41 19.86
C TYR A 411 -13.30 8.95 19.40
N GLY A 412 -12.05 8.50 19.41
CA GLY A 412 -11.66 7.09 19.27
C GLY A 412 -11.98 6.27 20.52
N ARG A 413 -11.51 5.00 20.60
CA ARG A 413 -11.75 4.08 21.73
C ARG A 413 -11.40 4.69 23.08
N PHE A 414 -10.25 5.36 23.17
CA PHE A 414 -9.79 6.02 24.38
C PHE A 414 -10.68 7.23 24.73
N GLY A 415 -10.92 8.12 23.76
CA GLY A 415 -11.73 9.33 23.96
C GLY A 415 -13.19 9.02 24.31
N GLN A 416 -13.75 7.94 23.81
CA GLN A 416 -15.10 7.48 24.18
C GLN A 416 -15.20 7.14 25.67
N THR A 417 -14.23 6.41 26.22
CA THR A 417 -14.18 6.05 27.63
C THR A 417 -14.04 7.30 28.51
N VAL A 418 -13.08 8.17 28.16
CA VAL A 418 -12.85 9.42 28.90
C VAL A 418 -14.09 10.32 28.88
N ALA A 419 -14.70 10.51 27.71
CA ALA A 419 -15.89 11.34 27.59
C ALA A 419 -17.07 10.82 28.40
N GLN A 420 -17.31 9.49 28.39
CA GLN A 420 -18.37 8.88 29.21
C GLN A 420 -18.15 9.07 30.71
N MET A 421 -16.91 8.94 31.18
CA MET A 421 -16.58 9.19 32.60
C MET A 421 -16.85 10.65 32.99
N VAL A 422 -16.44 11.60 32.13
CA VAL A 422 -16.66 13.04 32.38
C VAL A 422 -18.15 13.36 32.34
N MET A 423 -18.91 12.78 31.41
CA MET A 423 -20.37 12.94 31.33
C MET A 423 -21.09 12.31 32.52
N ALA A 424 -20.61 11.20 33.05
CA ALA A 424 -21.18 10.55 34.23
C ALA A 424 -21.11 11.44 35.47
N GLN A 425 -20.14 12.37 35.55
CA GLN A 425 -20.06 13.41 36.58
C GLN A 425 -21.12 14.52 36.39
N GLY A 426 -21.89 14.51 35.31
CA GLY A 426 -22.86 15.55 34.97
C GLY A 426 -22.28 16.77 34.26
N ALA A 427 -21.02 16.70 33.79
CA ALA A 427 -20.42 17.78 33.03
C ALA A 427 -20.93 17.81 31.59
N SER A 428 -21.17 19.02 31.05
CA SER A 428 -21.44 19.21 29.62
C SER A 428 -20.15 19.04 28.84
N VAL A 429 -20.17 18.16 27.83
CA VAL A 429 -18.98 17.81 27.03
C VAL A 429 -19.21 18.09 25.55
N THR A 430 -18.31 18.85 24.92
CA THR A 430 -18.26 18.95 23.45
C THR A 430 -17.24 17.94 22.92
N LEU A 431 -17.69 17.09 22.00
CA LEU A 431 -16.88 16.05 21.38
C LEU A 431 -16.44 16.50 19.97
N ILE A 432 -15.15 16.43 19.69
CA ILE A 432 -14.56 16.84 18.40
C ILE A 432 -13.72 15.69 17.83
N ASP A 433 -13.92 15.36 16.56
CA ASP A 433 -13.07 14.41 15.84
C ASP A 433 -12.81 14.89 14.41
N SER A 434 -11.64 14.61 13.88
CA SER A 434 -11.27 14.93 12.50
C SER A 434 -11.61 13.81 11.51
N ASN A 435 -12.06 12.63 11.99
CA ASN A 435 -12.39 11.47 11.17
C ASN A 435 -13.90 11.37 10.91
N PRO A 436 -14.39 11.66 9.68
CA PRO A 436 -15.80 11.61 9.36
C PRO A 436 -16.45 10.24 9.61
N ARG A 437 -15.71 9.15 9.34
CA ARG A 437 -16.23 7.78 9.56
C ARG A 437 -16.45 7.47 11.03
N GLN A 438 -15.61 8.02 11.90
CA GLN A 438 -15.77 7.88 13.35
C GLN A 438 -17.04 8.62 13.81
N ILE A 439 -17.26 9.83 13.29
CA ILE A 439 -18.43 10.65 13.58
C ILE A 439 -19.72 9.93 13.14
N GLU A 440 -19.74 9.41 11.90
CA GLU A 440 -20.90 8.67 11.38
C GLU A 440 -21.22 7.42 12.19
N ARG A 441 -20.19 6.66 12.61
CA ARG A 441 -20.37 5.47 13.45
C ARG A 441 -20.96 5.81 14.82
N THR A 442 -20.52 6.89 15.42
CA THR A 442 -20.95 7.30 16.76
C THR A 442 -22.33 7.94 16.78
N ALA A 443 -22.76 8.56 15.68
CA ALA A 443 -24.12 9.05 15.52
C ALA A 443 -25.18 7.93 15.68
N GLY A 444 -24.87 6.71 15.22
CA GLY A 444 -25.71 5.52 15.43
C GLY A 444 -25.93 5.12 16.90
N PHE A 445 -25.07 5.59 17.81
CA PHE A 445 -25.17 5.37 19.26
C PHE A 445 -25.74 6.60 20.02
N GLY A 446 -26.34 7.55 19.30
CA GLY A 446 -26.96 8.74 19.88
C GLY A 446 -26.00 9.82 20.37
N MET A 447 -24.70 9.68 20.07
CA MET A 447 -23.67 10.65 20.50
C MET A 447 -23.42 11.67 19.38
N LYS A 448 -23.52 12.95 19.71
CA LYS A 448 -23.22 14.04 18.78
C LYS A 448 -21.74 14.40 18.86
N VAL A 449 -20.99 14.07 17.81
CA VAL A 449 -19.58 14.41 17.64
C VAL A 449 -19.44 15.42 16.51
N TYR A 450 -18.76 16.52 16.77
CA TYR A 450 -18.56 17.58 15.79
C TYR A 450 -17.29 17.33 14.96
N TYR A 451 -17.37 17.63 13.69
CA TYR A 451 -16.19 17.56 12.81
C TYR A 451 -15.25 18.74 13.05
N GLY A 452 -13.98 18.45 13.34
CA GLY A 452 -12.98 19.50 13.50
C GLY A 452 -11.55 19.04 13.73
N ASP A 453 -10.60 19.93 13.37
CA ASP A 453 -9.16 19.74 13.67
C ASP A 453 -8.83 20.45 14.99
N GLY A 454 -8.56 19.67 16.03
CA GLY A 454 -8.23 20.15 17.38
C GLY A 454 -6.93 20.95 17.50
N ARG A 455 -6.18 21.13 16.42
CA ARG A 455 -5.01 22.04 16.37
C ARG A 455 -5.39 23.50 16.14
N ARG A 456 -6.61 23.73 15.69
CA ARG A 456 -7.08 25.05 15.27
C ARG A 456 -7.73 25.78 16.43
N ILE A 457 -7.09 26.85 16.92
CA ILE A 457 -7.59 27.68 18.01
C ILE A 457 -8.94 28.33 17.68
N ASP A 458 -9.13 28.79 16.45
CA ASP A 458 -10.38 29.38 16.00
C ASP A 458 -11.54 28.39 16.05
N LEU A 459 -11.28 27.11 15.79
CA LEU A 459 -12.26 26.04 15.88
C LEU A 459 -12.55 25.69 17.37
N LEU A 460 -11.54 25.57 18.20
CA LEU A 460 -11.69 25.33 19.64
C LEU A 460 -12.49 26.46 20.32
N ARG A 461 -12.25 27.71 19.93
CA ARG A 461 -13.02 28.87 20.41
C ARG A 461 -14.50 28.74 20.07
N ARG A 462 -14.84 28.40 18.83
CA ARG A 462 -16.23 28.14 18.42
C ARG A 462 -16.87 26.93 19.07
N ALA A 463 -16.03 25.98 19.49
CA ALA A 463 -16.46 24.80 20.25
C ALA A 463 -16.74 25.07 21.73
N GLY A 464 -16.56 26.31 22.21
CA GLY A 464 -16.77 26.71 23.58
C GLY A 464 -15.54 26.62 24.49
N ALA A 465 -14.32 26.59 23.92
CA ALA A 465 -13.10 26.48 24.70
C ALA A 465 -12.85 27.71 25.63
N GLU A 466 -13.40 28.88 25.35
CA GLU A 466 -13.30 30.07 26.19
C GLU A 466 -14.03 29.92 27.53
N GLU A 467 -15.10 29.09 27.58
CA GLU A 467 -15.90 28.83 28.77
C GLU A 467 -15.57 27.47 29.41
N ALA A 468 -14.75 26.65 28.72
CA ALA A 468 -14.39 25.34 29.19
C ALA A 468 -13.33 25.40 30.31
N ASN A 469 -13.51 24.53 31.30
CA ASN A 469 -12.55 24.32 32.38
C ASN A 469 -11.54 23.22 32.03
N LEU A 470 -11.81 22.43 30.97
CA LEU A 470 -11.02 21.24 30.63
C LEU A 470 -10.97 21.01 29.12
N ILE A 471 -9.78 20.78 28.62
CA ILE A 471 -9.51 20.38 27.23
C ILE A 471 -8.70 19.07 27.26
N ILE A 472 -9.21 18.00 26.65
CA ILE A 472 -8.60 16.68 26.70
C ILE A 472 -8.24 16.25 25.27
N TYR A 473 -6.98 16.03 25.02
CA TYR A 473 -6.48 15.48 23.76
C TYR A 473 -6.37 13.95 23.86
N CYS A 474 -7.29 13.24 23.19
CA CYS A 474 -7.37 11.77 23.10
C CYS A 474 -7.02 11.26 21.70
N THR A 475 -6.24 11.99 20.95
CA THR A 475 -5.96 11.73 19.53
C THR A 475 -4.82 10.73 19.35
N ASP A 476 -4.85 10.02 18.19
CA ASP A 476 -3.76 9.15 17.76
C ASP A 476 -2.66 9.96 17.05
N GLY A 477 -1.44 9.41 17.03
CA GLY A 477 -0.29 9.96 16.31
C GLY A 477 0.61 10.86 17.16
N ASP A 478 1.75 11.24 16.58
CA ASP A 478 2.85 11.97 17.21
C ASP A 478 2.81 13.49 16.97
N TRP A 479 1.72 14.00 16.37
CA TRP A 479 1.59 15.42 16.02
C TRP A 479 1.34 16.34 17.22
N LEU A 480 0.93 15.78 18.36
CA LEU A 480 0.69 16.55 19.58
C LEU A 480 2.04 16.87 20.24
N GLY A 481 2.40 18.12 20.22
CA GLY A 481 3.67 18.63 20.75
C GLY A 481 3.54 20.07 21.24
N ALA A 482 4.62 20.63 21.78
CA ALA A 482 4.67 22.01 22.30
C ALA A 482 4.17 23.03 21.26
N SER A 483 4.47 22.85 19.98
CA SER A 483 4.01 23.74 18.90
C SER A 483 2.49 23.86 18.77
N VAL A 484 1.74 22.85 19.23
CA VAL A 484 0.26 22.86 19.25
C VAL A 484 -0.26 23.26 20.63
N LEU A 485 0.31 22.72 21.70
CA LEU A 485 -0.20 22.87 23.06
C LEU A 485 0.08 24.26 23.66
N ASP A 486 1.25 24.85 23.40
CA ASP A 486 1.57 26.19 23.92
C ASP A 486 0.64 27.29 23.38
N PRO A 487 0.28 27.33 22.09
CA PRO A 487 -0.74 28.24 21.59
C PRO A 487 -2.12 28.01 22.22
N VAL A 488 -2.52 26.75 22.44
CA VAL A 488 -3.83 26.41 23.05
C VAL A 488 -3.87 26.90 24.50
N ARG A 489 -2.85 26.61 25.31
CA ARG A 489 -2.77 27.06 26.70
C ARG A 489 -2.75 28.59 26.84
N ARG A 490 -2.05 29.28 25.93
CA ARG A 490 -2.07 30.75 25.88
C ARG A 490 -3.41 31.32 25.49
N ALA A 491 -4.15 30.63 24.62
CA ALA A 491 -5.46 31.08 24.16
C ALA A 491 -6.57 30.79 25.20
N PHE A 492 -6.41 29.74 26.01
CA PHE A 492 -7.42 29.26 26.97
C PHE A 492 -6.77 29.01 28.36
N PRO A 493 -6.25 30.06 29.02
CA PRO A 493 -5.50 29.90 30.27
C PRO A 493 -6.36 29.42 31.44
N GLN A 494 -7.68 29.50 31.33
CA GLN A 494 -8.63 29.03 32.35
C GLN A 494 -8.87 27.50 32.28
N ALA A 495 -8.53 26.86 31.16
CA ALA A 495 -8.80 25.46 30.91
C ALA A 495 -7.57 24.59 31.27
N ALA A 496 -7.76 23.61 32.13
CA ALA A 496 -6.78 22.55 32.34
C ALA A 496 -6.63 21.73 31.06
N VAL A 497 -5.40 21.45 30.65
CA VAL A 497 -5.15 20.66 29.41
C VAL A 497 -4.56 19.31 29.77
N LEU A 498 -5.28 18.26 29.40
CA LEU A 498 -4.83 16.88 29.56
C LEU A 498 -4.48 16.29 28.18
N ALA A 499 -3.48 15.41 28.14
CA ALA A 499 -3.06 14.76 26.91
C ALA A 499 -2.85 13.26 27.09
N ARG A 500 -3.35 12.48 26.15
CA ARG A 500 -2.97 11.10 25.94
C ARG A 500 -1.72 11.04 25.07
N VAL A 501 -0.76 10.20 25.46
CA VAL A 501 0.46 9.91 24.69
C VAL A 501 0.54 8.42 24.37
N TYR A 502 1.06 8.11 23.19
CA TYR A 502 1.17 6.73 22.72
C TYR A 502 2.33 5.99 23.38
N ASP A 503 3.52 6.63 23.43
CA ASP A 503 4.75 6.01 23.89
C ASP A 503 5.55 6.93 24.85
N ARG A 504 6.67 6.40 25.32
CA ARG A 504 7.58 7.10 26.23
C ARG A 504 8.28 8.28 25.55
N ARG A 505 8.56 8.23 24.26
CA ARG A 505 9.20 9.32 23.50
C ARG A 505 8.29 10.55 23.46
N GLN A 506 7.02 10.33 23.17
CA GLN A 506 6.02 11.40 23.16
C GLN A 506 5.80 11.95 24.58
N LEU A 507 5.80 11.08 25.61
CA LEU A 507 5.71 11.51 27.01
C LEU A 507 6.84 12.49 27.35
N LEU A 508 8.10 12.12 27.07
CA LEU A 508 9.26 12.98 27.33
C LEU A 508 9.19 14.31 26.58
N ALA A 509 8.72 14.30 25.34
CA ALA A 509 8.55 15.52 24.54
C ALA A 509 7.47 16.47 25.10
N LEU A 510 6.54 15.99 25.92
CA LEU A 510 5.45 16.77 26.50
C LEU A 510 5.62 17.10 27.99
N MET A 511 6.56 16.48 28.70
CA MET A 511 6.74 16.70 30.15
C MET A 511 6.98 18.17 30.51
N ASP A 512 7.73 18.90 29.69
CA ASP A 512 8.08 20.31 29.94
C ASP A 512 7.05 21.30 29.36
N THR A 513 5.94 20.83 28.78
CA THR A 513 4.91 21.71 28.20
C THR A 513 3.92 22.27 29.22
N GLY A 514 4.07 21.90 30.52
CA GLY A 514 3.23 22.38 31.62
C GLY A 514 1.76 21.96 31.47
N LEU A 515 1.50 20.76 30.99
CA LEU A 515 0.17 20.13 30.98
C LEU A 515 -0.20 19.69 32.39
N GLU A 516 -1.47 19.79 32.72
CA GLU A 516 -1.99 19.36 34.04
C GLU A 516 -2.03 17.85 34.22
N GLY A 517 -2.01 17.10 33.10
CA GLY A 517 -1.91 15.65 33.14
C GLY A 517 -1.58 15.04 31.78
N ILE A 518 -0.70 14.04 31.83
CA ILE A 518 -0.28 13.26 30.66
C ILE A 518 -0.47 11.77 30.96
N VAL A 519 -1.24 11.07 30.15
CA VAL A 519 -1.57 9.66 30.34
C VAL A 519 -1.01 8.82 29.19
N ARG A 520 -0.22 7.78 29.54
CA ARG A 520 0.24 6.78 28.56
C ARG A 520 -0.88 5.78 28.25
N GLU A 521 -1.22 5.62 26.95
CA GLU A 521 -2.39 4.86 26.50
C GLU A 521 -2.44 3.42 27.01
N VAL A 522 -1.35 2.67 26.85
CA VAL A 522 -1.34 1.22 27.12
C VAL A 522 -0.74 0.85 28.47
N TRP A 523 -0.20 1.79 29.20
CA TRP A 523 0.62 1.48 30.39
C TRP A 523 -0.18 0.82 31.53
N GLU A 524 -1.32 1.40 31.91
CA GLU A 524 -2.18 0.81 32.95
C GLU A 524 -2.79 -0.52 32.52
N SER A 525 -3.24 -0.63 31.26
CA SER A 525 -3.78 -1.89 30.74
C SER A 525 -2.72 -2.98 30.64
N ALA A 526 -1.47 -2.63 30.34
CA ALA A 526 -0.35 -3.58 30.34
C ALA A 526 -0.01 -4.05 31.77
N ILE A 527 -0.07 -3.19 32.76
CA ILE A 527 0.11 -3.56 34.19
C ILE A 527 -1.00 -4.52 34.62
N ILE A 528 -2.26 -4.23 34.28
CA ILE A 528 -3.39 -5.11 34.60
C ILE A 528 -3.18 -6.50 33.96
N MET A 529 -2.75 -6.56 32.72
CA MET A 529 -2.44 -7.83 32.03
C MET A 529 -1.26 -8.55 32.70
N GLY A 530 -0.21 -7.82 33.09
CA GLY A 530 0.94 -8.36 33.83
C GLY A 530 0.54 -8.98 35.17
N ARG A 531 -0.34 -8.34 35.94
CA ARG A 531 -0.92 -8.87 37.17
C ARG A 531 -1.68 -10.18 36.93
N ALA A 532 -2.53 -10.20 35.90
CA ALA A 532 -3.28 -11.41 35.54
C ALA A 532 -2.33 -12.56 35.14
N ALA A 533 -1.27 -12.26 34.41
CA ALA A 533 -0.26 -13.25 34.03
C ALA A 533 0.48 -13.82 35.25
N LEU A 534 0.90 -12.96 36.19
CA LEU A 534 1.55 -13.37 37.43
C LEU A 534 0.65 -14.28 38.27
N ALA A 535 -0.64 -13.96 38.34
CA ALA A 535 -1.63 -14.80 39.03
C ALA A 535 -1.75 -16.20 38.40
N GLN A 536 -1.76 -16.28 37.07
CA GLN A 536 -1.78 -17.58 36.35
C GLN A 536 -0.48 -18.37 36.52
N LEU A 537 0.65 -17.71 36.77
CA LEU A 537 1.92 -18.34 37.13
C LEU A 537 1.99 -18.77 38.60
N GLY A 538 0.90 -18.57 39.39
CA GLY A 538 0.80 -19.01 40.78
C GLY A 538 1.42 -18.04 41.81
N ALA A 539 1.67 -16.78 41.42
CA ALA A 539 2.19 -15.78 42.36
C ALA A 539 1.09 -15.37 43.37
N ALA A 540 1.46 -15.27 44.65
CA ALA A 540 0.55 -14.80 45.71
C ALA A 540 0.16 -13.31 45.50
N PRO A 541 -1.06 -12.88 45.90
CA PRO A 541 -1.52 -11.50 45.72
C PRO A 541 -0.54 -10.43 46.26
N ASP A 542 0.02 -10.66 47.41
CA ASP A 542 0.99 -9.73 48.02
C ASP A 542 2.27 -9.60 47.19
N ARG A 543 2.72 -10.72 46.62
CA ARG A 543 3.87 -10.74 45.71
C ARG A 543 3.59 -10.02 44.39
N ILE A 544 2.39 -10.17 43.85
CA ILE A 544 1.95 -9.43 42.66
C ILE A 544 1.99 -7.91 42.94
N ALA A 545 1.45 -7.49 44.06
CA ALA A 545 1.46 -6.08 44.48
C ALA A 545 2.87 -5.51 44.66
N GLN A 546 3.79 -6.29 45.27
CA GLN A 546 5.20 -5.91 45.40
C GLN A 546 5.88 -5.74 44.02
N ILE A 547 5.68 -6.68 43.10
CA ILE A 547 6.26 -6.60 41.73
C ILE A 547 5.72 -5.38 40.99
N GLU A 548 4.41 -5.11 41.10
CA GLU A 548 3.81 -3.93 40.47
C GLU A 548 4.39 -2.62 41.03
N ASN A 549 4.45 -2.48 42.36
CA ASN A 549 4.98 -1.27 42.98
C ASN A 549 6.43 -1.03 42.58
N GLU A 550 7.25 -2.07 42.59
CA GLU A 550 8.65 -1.96 42.17
C GLU A 550 8.80 -1.64 40.70
N TYR A 551 7.94 -2.22 39.81
CA TYR A 551 7.93 -1.88 38.41
C TYR A 551 7.59 -0.39 38.18
N ARG A 552 6.56 0.12 38.88
CA ARG A 552 6.16 1.53 38.82
C ARG A 552 7.29 2.46 39.26
N ARG A 553 7.92 2.15 40.40
CA ARG A 553 9.07 2.93 40.94
C ARG A 553 10.22 2.98 39.93
N ARG A 554 10.63 1.84 39.39
CA ARG A 554 11.72 1.77 38.39
C ARG A 554 11.38 2.50 37.11
N ASP A 555 10.13 2.42 36.67
CA ASP A 555 9.66 3.11 35.46
C ASP A 555 9.72 4.65 35.66
N GLU A 556 9.34 5.15 36.83
CA GLU A 556 9.43 6.57 37.19
C GLU A 556 10.88 7.06 37.29
N GLU A 557 11.75 6.33 37.95
CA GLU A 557 13.18 6.65 38.07
C GLU A 557 13.85 6.66 36.67
N ARG A 558 13.55 5.67 35.85
CA ARG A 558 14.04 5.59 34.48
C ARG A 558 13.54 6.75 33.65
N LEU A 559 12.28 7.15 33.80
CA LEU A 559 11.71 8.29 33.12
C LEU A 559 12.42 9.60 33.48
N ALA A 560 12.70 9.79 34.78
CA ALA A 560 13.44 10.96 35.28
C ALA A 560 14.86 11.03 34.70
N LEU A 561 15.58 9.90 34.62
CA LEU A 561 16.91 9.83 34.00
C LEU A 561 16.88 10.15 32.49
N GLN A 562 15.88 9.63 31.79
CA GLN A 562 15.70 9.90 30.37
C GLN A 562 15.33 11.36 30.09
N ALA A 563 14.52 11.97 30.95
CA ALA A 563 14.20 13.39 30.87
C ALA A 563 15.45 14.27 31.10
N ALA A 564 16.28 13.92 32.08
CA ALA A 564 17.49 14.66 32.42
C ALA A 564 18.59 14.52 31.34
N SER A 565 18.73 13.33 30.73
CA SER A 565 19.80 13.05 29.76
C SER A 565 19.42 13.33 28.32
N GLY A 566 18.11 13.39 27.99
CA GLY A 566 17.60 13.41 26.60
C GLY A 566 17.81 12.11 25.82
N ASP A 567 18.33 11.04 26.48
CA ASP A 567 18.61 9.75 25.86
C ASP A 567 17.64 8.67 26.35
N LEU A 568 16.90 8.06 25.44
CA LEU A 568 15.96 6.96 25.70
C LEU A 568 16.61 5.69 26.24
N HIS A 569 17.93 5.54 26.07
CA HIS A 569 18.69 4.38 26.57
C HIS A 569 19.12 4.53 28.03
N SER A 570 19.05 5.73 28.61
CA SER A 570 19.36 5.96 30.01
C SER A 570 18.49 5.12 30.94
N GLY A 571 19.06 4.53 31.96
CA GLY A 571 18.37 3.71 32.95
C GLY A 571 17.99 2.31 32.45
N GLN A 572 18.69 1.75 31.43
CA GLN A 572 18.44 0.38 30.96
C GLN A 572 18.64 -0.67 32.05
N GLU A 573 19.57 -0.42 32.98
CA GLU A 573 19.83 -1.28 34.14
C GLU A 573 18.64 -1.41 35.09
N MET A 574 17.66 -0.51 35.02
CA MET A 574 16.43 -0.57 35.82
C MET A 574 15.39 -1.53 35.27
N MET A 575 15.60 -2.06 34.05
CA MET A 575 14.69 -3.06 33.48
C MET A 575 14.90 -4.42 34.16
N PHE A 576 13.82 -5.19 34.32
CA PHE A 576 13.92 -6.58 34.75
C PHE A 576 14.48 -7.44 33.61
N HIS A 577 15.63 -8.08 33.86
CA HIS A 577 16.27 -9.00 32.91
C HIS A 577 16.28 -10.43 33.47
N LEU A 578 16.23 -11.43 32.58
CA LEU A 578 16.32 -12.86 32.97
C LEU A 578 17.70 -13.22 33.54
N THR A 579 18.75 -12.49 33.16
CA THR A 579 20.14 -12.69 33.57
C THR A 579 20.73 -11.35 33.97
N GLY A 580 20.81 -11.08 35.27
CA GLY A 580 21.41 -9.83 35.77
C GLY A 580 21.49 -9.84 37.31
N PRO A 581 22.31 -8.95 37.89
CA PRO A 581 22.50 -8.87 39.35
C PRO A 581 21.20 -8.68 40.13
N LEU A 582 20.18 -8.06 39.54
CA LEU A 582 18.88 -7.84 40.16
C LEU A 582 18.02 -9.11 40.31
N ARG A 583 18.37 -10.22 39.64
CA ARG A 583 17.70 -11.51 39.90
C ARG A 583 18.05 -12.09 41.27
N ALA A 584 19.25 -11.84 41.74
CA ALA A 584 19.70 -12.34 43.07
C ALA A 584 18.96 -11.65 44.22
N GLU A 585 18.67 -10.34 44.10
CA GLU A 585 17.92 -9.60 45.12
C GLU A 585 16.43 -9.97 45.17
N TRP A 586 15.87 -10.33 44.02
CA TRP A 586 14.43 -10.65 43.88
C TRP A 586 14.13 -12.15 43.92
N ALA A 587 15.12 -13.02 43.68
CA ALA A 587 15.03 -14.47 43.82
C ALA A 587 15.22 -14.94 45.26
N GLY A 588 15.62 -14.04 46.16
CA GLY A 588 15.83 -14.33 47.58
C GLY A 588 14.52 -14.43 48.37
N ASP A 589 13.77 -15.52 48.16
CA ASP A 589 12.95 -16.11 49.21
C ASP A 589 13.77 -17.28 49.82
N PRO A 590 14.20 -17.21 51.06
CA PRO A 590 15.01 -18.24 51.73
C PRO A 590 14.23 -19.52 52.03
N GLY A 591 13.08 -19.77 51.39
CA GLY A 591 12.15 -20.87 51.67
C GLY A 591 12.10 -22.02 50.64
N ARG A 592 12.98 -22.07 49.65
CA ARG A 592 13.10 -23.25 48.71
C ARG A 592 14.49 -23.87 48.79
N GLU A 593 14.83 -24.41 49.92
CA GLU A 593 15.71 -25.58 49.99
C GLU A 593 14.85 -26.82 49.74
N GLU A 594 15.24 -27.55 48.69
CA GLU A 594 15.06 -28.97 48.42
C GLU A 594 13.80 -29.67 48.96
N LYS A 595 12.89 -30.00 48.06
CA LYS A 595 12.30 -31.37 48.02
C LYS A 595 12.03 -31.78 46.60
#